data_df829ecdf2fffc2213e087c929922dae
#
_entry.id   df829ecdf2fffc2213e087c929922dae
#
_cell.length_a   1.000
_cell.length_b   1.000
_cell.length_c   1.000
_cell.angle_alpha   90.00
_cell.angle_beta   90.00
_cell.angle_gamma   90.00
#
_symmetry.space_group_name_H-M   'P 1'
#
loop_
_entity.id
_entity.type
_entity.pdbx_description
1 polymer ?
#
loop_
_entity_poly.entity_id
_entity_poly.type
_entity_poly.pdbx_seq_one_letter_code
_entity_poly.pdbx_strand_id
1 'polypeptide(L)'
;MALVLLPVRTEPQSRNRLLLLIAFYKFLHALLFFAIGIGAQHLLHKDIADEIDTLARYLRFDPESRLVNLILEKAALINDPLLRRIGFVAYSYSTVMLIEGIGLYLEKAWGEFLTIAITASFLPWEIYEIFRRLTAFRAGLLAINILVLLYLLRLVVSRARQRIRAQEY
;
A
#
# COMPACT_ATOMS: atom_id res chain seq x y z
N MET A 1 -1.71 57.37 -5.77
CA MET A 1 -0.76 56.35 -6.22
C MET A 1 -1.32 54.99 -5.85
N ALA A 2 -2.19 54.47 -6.71
CA ALA A 2 -2.97 53.25 -6.46
C ALA A 2 -2.16 52.02 -6.95
N LEU A 3 -1.66 51.24 -6.02
CA LEU A 3 -0.98 49.97 -6.34
C LEU A 3 -2.09 48.94 -6.73
N VAL A 4 -2.22 48.73 -8.02
CA VAL A 4 -3.11 47.69 -8.58
C VAL A 4 -2.58 46.33 -8.14
N LEU A 5 -3.22 45.76 -7.12
CA LEU A 5 -3.09 44.36 -6.77
C LEU A 5 -3.72 43.54 -7.91
N LEU A 6 -2.92 43.17 -8.89
CA LEU A 6 -3.33 42.17 -9.86
C LEU A 6 -3.54 40.85 -9.14
N PRO A 7 -4.74 40.23 -9.28
CA PRO A 7 -4.94 38.90 -8.73
C PRO A 7 -3.95 37.96 -9.42
N VAL A 8 -3.08 37.34 -8.63
CA VAL A 8 -2.26 36.21 -9.08
C VAL A 8 -3.23 35.16 -9.60
N ARG A 9 -3.32 35.05 -10.92
CA ARG A 9 -4.09 34.02 -11.60
C ARG A 9 -3.44 32.69 -11.21
N THR A 10 -3.97 32.05 -10.19
CA THR A 10 -3.66 30.66 -9.93
C THR A 10 -4.27 29.88 -11.08
N GLU A 11 -3.44 29.57 -12.08
CA GLU A 11 -3.80 28.59 -13.10
C GLU A 11 -4.31 27.34 -12.40
N PRO A 12 -5.44 26.75 -12.82
CA PRO A 12 -5.91 25.50 -12.25
C PRO A 12 -4.81 24.47 -12.51
N GLN A 13 -4.07 24.14 -11.44
CA GLN A 13 -3.01 23.15 -11.48
C GLN A 13 -3.67 21.85 -11.95
N SER A 14 -3.42 21.47 -13.20
CA SER A 14 -4.02 20.27 -13.78
C SER A 14 -3.68 19.10 -12.86
N ARG A 15 -4.72 18.57 -12.23
CA ARG A 15 -4.62 17.50 -11.23
C ARG A 15 -3.83 16.34 -11.81
N ASN A 16 -2.75 15.97 -11.17
CA ASN A 16 -1.80 15.04 -11.74
C ASN A 16 -2.40 13.62 -11.74
N ARG A 17 -2.90 13.17 -12.90
CA ARG A 17 -3.64 11.90 -13.07
C ARG A 17 -2.85 10.70 -12.51
N LEU A 18 -1.52 10.75 -12.62
CA LEU A 18 -0.65 9.69 -12.09
C LEU A 18 -0.64 9.68 -10.55
N LEU A 19 -0.59 10.85 -9.90
CA LEU A 19 -0.70 10.92 -8.44
C LEU A 19 -2.04 10.38 -7.94
N LEU A 20 -3.13 10.68 -8.65
CA LEU A 20 -4.45 10.13 -8.33
C LEU A 20 -4.50 8.61 -8.49
N LEU A 21 -3.88 8.08 -9.54
CA LEU A 21 -3.81 6.64 -9.76
C LEU A 21 -3.03 5.95 -8.63
N ILE A 22 -1.89 6.51 -8.24
CA ILE A 22 -1.08 6.00 -7.13
C ILE A 22 -1.85 6.10 -5.81
N ALA A 23 -2.53 7.23 -5.55
CA ALA A 23 -3.37 7.40 -4.36
C ALA A 23 -4.49 6.36 -4.31
N PHE A 24 -5.18 6.11 -5.42
CA PHE A 24 -6.23 5.10 -5.52
C PHE A 24 -5.69 3.69 -5.24
N TYR A 25 -4.53 3.36 -5.82
CA TYR A 25 -3.84 2.10 -5.53
C TYR A 25 -3.52 1.94 -4.03
N LYS A 26 -3.05 3.01 -3.37
CA LYS A 26 -2.79 3.03 -1.92
C LYS A 26 -4.07 2.83 -1.11
N PHE A 27 -5.18 3.45 -1.49
CA PHE A 27 -6.48 3.25 -0.84
C PHE A 27 -6.98 1.81 -0.97
N LEU A 28 -6.86 1.21 -2.15
CA LEU A 28 -7.24 -0.18 -2.36
C LEU A 28 -6.42 -1.14 -1.49
N HIS A 29 -5.10 -0.90 -1.40
CA HIS A 29 -4.22 -1.66 -0.51
C HIS A 29 -4.58 -1.47 0.97
N ALA A 30 -4.85 -0.23 1.39
CA ALA A 30 -5.27 0.06 2.76
C ALA A 30 -6.55 -0.72 3.11
N LEU A 31 -7.55 -0.71 2.22
CA LEU A 31 -8.79 -1.45 2.40
C LEU A 31 -8.56 -2.96 2.50
N LEU A 32 -7.71 -3.51 1.62
CA LEU A 32 -7.37 -4.93 1.64
C LEU A 32 -6.71 -5.34 2.97
N PHE A 33 -5.70 -4.61 3.42
CA PHE A 33 -5.01 -4.92 4.69
C PHE A 33 -5.91 -4.68 5.89
N PHE A 34 -6.80 -3.69 5.84
CA PHE A 34 -7.81 -3.50 6.88
C PHE A 34 -8.77 -4.70 6.98
N ALA A 35 -9.23 -5.21 5.84
CA ALA A 35 -10.06 -6.42 5.79
C ALA A 35 -9.32 -7.65 6.34
N ILE A 36 -8.02 -7.81 6.00
CA ILE A 36 -7.18 -8.88 6.58
C ILE A 36 -7.09 -8.73 8.10
N GLY A 37 -6.93 -7.51 8.62
CA GLY A 37 -6.90 -7.23 10.05
C GLY A 37 -8.20 -7.62 10.75
N ILE A 38 -9.36 -7.27 10.17
CA ILE A 38 -10.68 -7.67 10.66
C ILE A 38 -10.81 -9.20 10.64
N GLY A 39 -10.42 -9.84 9.53
CA GLY A 39 -10.48 -11.30 9.41
C GLY A 39 -9.63 -12.00 10.48
N ALA A 40 -8.40 -11.54 10.69
CA ALA A 40 -7.54 -12.08 11.75
C ALA A 40 -8.14 -11.90 13.16
N GLN A 41 -8.79 -10.76 13.42
CA GLN A 41 -9.46 -10.50 14.69
C GLN A 41 -10.72 -11.35 14.86
N HIS A 42 -11.47 -11.58 13.80
CA HIS A 42 -12.68 -12.42 13.81
C HIS A 42 -12.36 -13.90 14.07
N LEU A 43 -11.21 -14.37 13.61
CA LEU A 43 -10.74 -15.74 13.81
C LEU A 43 -10.07 -15.96 15.18
N LEU A 44 -9.84 -14.90 15.96
CA LEU A 44 -9.30 -15.01 17.31
C LEU A 44 -10.22 -15.87 18.19
N HIS A 45 -9.65 -16.84 18.91
CA HIS A 45 -10.35 -17.77 19.79
C HIS A 45 -11.30 -18.76 19.08
N LYS A 46 -11.20 -18.86 17.75
CA LYS A 46 -11.94 -19.84 16.96
C LYS A 46 -11.02 -20.93 16.44
N ASP A 47 -11.57 -22.12 16.23
CA ASP A 47 -10.86 -23.15 15.50
C ASP A 47 -10.91 -22.81 14.01
N ILE A 48 -9.76 -22.42 13.48
CA ILE A 48 -9.65 -22.00 12.07
C ILE A 48 -9.93 -23.16 11.12
N ALA A 49 -9.60 -24.38 11.55
CA ALA A 49 -9.86 -25.57 10.75
C ALA A 49 -11.37 -25.79 10.59
N ASP A 50 -12.15 -25.62 11.65
CA ASP A 50 -13.63 -25.73 11.62
C ASP A 50 -14.26 -24.63 10.76
N GLU A 51 -13.77 -23.40 10.84
CA GLU A 51 -14.26 -22.28 10.00
C GLU A 51 -13.98 -22.53 8.52
N ILE A 52 -12.78 -23.07 8.19
CA ILE A 52 -12.42 -23.40 6.79
C ILE A 52 -13.26 -24.57 6.28
N ASP A 53 -13.47 -25.61 7.07
CA ASP A 53 -14.30 -26.75 6.71
C ASP A 53 -15.75 -26.31 6.44
N THR A 54 -16.28 -25.44 7.31
CA THR A 54 -17.61 -24.83 7.14
C THR A 54 -17.70 -24.02 5.84
N LEU A 55 -16.67 -23.20 5.55
CA LEU A 55 -16.62 -22.40 4.32
C LEU A 55 -16.49 -23.28 3.09
N ALA A 56 -15.67 -24.33 3.13
CA ALA A 56 -15.50 -25.30 2.05
C ALA A 56 -16.85 -25.97 1.70
N ARG A 57 -17.58 -26.40 2.71
CA ARG A 57 -18.94 -26.98 2.53
C ARG A 57 -19.92 -25.96 1.96
N TYR A 58 -19.91 -24.73 2.45
CA TYR A 58 -20.78 -23.65 1.94
C TYR A 58 -20.53 -23.36 0.47
N LEU A 59 -19.26 -23.32 0.06
CA LEU A 59 -18.84 -23.12 -1.31
C LEU A 59 -18.94 -24.39 -2.18
N ARG A 60 -19.44 -25.52 -1.61
CA ARG A 60 -19.56 -26.83 -2.28
C ARG A 60 -18.24 -27.38 -2.81
N PHE A 61 -17.13 -27.05 -2.15
CA PHE A 61 -15.86 -27.75 -2.40
C PHE A 61 -15.92 -29.13 -1.77
N ASP A 62 -15.29 -30.10 -2.45
CA ASP A 62 -15.14 -31.44 -1.91
C ASP A 62 -14.20 -31.39 -0.70
N PRO A 63 -14.67 -31.74 0.53
CA PRO A 63 -13.86 -31.73 1.75
C PRO A 63 -12.63 -32.64 1.68
N GLU A 64 -12.71 -33.70 0.86
CA GLU A 64 -11.58 -34.65 0.67
C GLU A 64 -10.60 -34.21 -0.41
N SER A 65 -10.86 -33.07 -1.06
CA SER A 65 -9.97 -32.55 -2.09
C SER A 65 -8.59 -32.23 -1.54
N ARG A 66 -7.55 -32.51 -2.34
CA ARG A 66 -6.15 -32.25 -1.97
C ARG A 66 -5.91 -30.78 -1.60
N LEU A 67 -6.65 -29.85 -2.21
CA LEU A 67 -6.56 -28.42 -1.92
C LEU A 67 -7.12 -28.09 -0.55
N VAL A 68 -8.30 -28.62 -0.19
CA VAL A 68 -8.93 -28.39 1.12
C VAL A 68 -8.04 -28.97 2.23
N ASN A 69 -7.53 -30.18 2.06
CA ASN A 69 -6.62 -30.81 3.04
C ASN A 69 -5.32 -30.01 3.22
N LEU A 70 -4.70 -29.50 2.16
CA LEU A 70 -3.51 -28.63 2.26
C LEU A 70 -3.82 -27.32 3.03
N ILE A 71 -4.99 -26.73 2.80
CA ILE A 71 -5.42 -25.51 3.48
C ILE A 71 -5.67 -25.80 4.97
N LEU A 72 -6.35 -26.89 5.31
CA LEU A 72 -6.61 -27.31 6.68
C LEU A 72 -5.32 -27.62 7.44
N GLU A 73 -4.36 -28.31 6.83
CA GLU A 73 -3.04 -28.56 7.41
C GLU A 73 -2.29 -27.26 7.74
N LYS A 74 -2.34 -26.27 6.84
CA LYS A 74 -1.75 -24.96 7.08
C LYS A 74 -2.51 -24.14 8.11
N ALA A 75 -3.83 -24.25 8.13
CA ALA A 75 -4.69 -23.58 9.11
C ALA A 75 -4.44 -24.07 10.54
N ALA A 76 -4.20 -25.37 10.73
CA ALA A 76 -3.87 -25.94 12.04
C ALA A 76 -2.57 -25.38 12.65
N LEU A 77 -1.69 -24.77 11.85
CA LEU A 77 -0.48 -24.11 12.31
C LEU A 77 -0.72 -22.68 12.81
N ILE A 78 -1.92 -22.13 12.56
CA ILE A 78 -2.26 -20.76 12.93
C ILE A 78 -2.84 -20.77 14.34
N ASN A 79 -2.22 -20.02 15.22
CA ASN A 79 -2.63 -19.88 16.61
C ASN A 79 -2.97 -18.41 16.96
N ASP A 80 -3.64 -18.19 18.08
CA ASP A 80 -4.04 -16.87 18.55
C ASP A 80 -2.90 -15.83 18.60
N PRO A 81 -1.69 -16.14 19.11
CA PRO A 81 -0.58 -15.20 19.09
C PRO A 81 -0.19 -14.77 17.67
N LEU A 82 -0.23 -15.70 16.70
CA LEU A 82 0.06 -15.39 15.29
C LEU A 82 -1.04 -14.52 14.68
N LEU A 83 -2.32 -14.81 14.96
CA LEU A 83 -3.45 -14.00 14.50
C LEU A 83 -3.41 -12.58 15.05
N ARG A 84 -3.09 -12.40 16.33
CA ARG A 84 -2.91 -11.08 16.94
C ARG A 84 -1.78 -10.31 16.26
N ARG A 85 -0.66 -10.97 15.97
CA ARG A 85 0.47 -10.36 15.27
C ARG A 85 0.10 -9.95 13.83
N ILE A 86 -0.58 -10.83 13.09
CA ILE A 86 -1.07 -10.55 11.73
C ILE A 86 -2.03 -9.37 11.76
N GLY A 87 -3.02 -9.36 12.67
CA GLY A 87 -3.97 -8.27 12.82
C GLY A 87 -3.29 -6.94 13.10
N PHE A 88 -2.35 -6.92 14.08
CA PHE A 88 -1.60 -5.71 14.42
C PHE A 88 -0.79 -5.16 13.24
N VAL A 89 -0.04 -6.04 12.55
CA VAL A 89 0.75 -5.65 11.37
C VAL A 89 -0.15 -5.16 10.25
N ALA A 90 -1.26 -5.85 10.00
CA ALA A 90 -2.22 -5.48 8.95
C ALA A 90 -2.86 -4.11 9.21
N TYR A 91 -3.31 -3.82 10.43
CA TYR A 91 -3.85 -2.51 10.78
C TYR A 91 -2.80 -1.41 10.71
N SER A 92 -1.59 -1.66 11.21
CA SER A 92 -0.49 -0.69 11.13
C SER A 92 -0.16 -0.34 9.68
N TYR A 93 -0.04 -1.36 8.83
CA TYR A 93 0.24 -1.17 7.40
C TYR A 93 -0.90 -0.45 6.68
N SER A 94 -2.16 -0.83 6.96
CA SER A 94 -3.35 -0.16 6.42
C SER A 94 -3.37 1.33 6.78
N THR A 95 -3.06 1.67 8.04
CA THR A 95 -3.00 3.07 8.50
C THR A 95 -1.95 3.87 7.75
N VAL A 96 -0.75 3.32 7.59
CA VAL A 96 0.34 3.97 6.82
C VAL A 96 -0.09 4.20 5.38
N MET A 97 -0.65 3.17 4.70
CA MET A 97 -1.12 3.27 3.31
C MET A 97 -2.24 4.31 3.15
N LEU A 98 -3.12 4.43 4.16
CA LEU A 98 -4.19 5.43 4.18
C LEU A 98 -3.62 6.84 4.27
N ILE A 99 -2.68 7.08 5.18
CA ILE A 99 -2.02 8.38 5.36
C ILE A 99 -1.28 8.78 4.07
N GLU A 100 -0.51 7.86 3.47
CA GLU A 100 0.16 8.11 2.20
C GLU A 100 -0.84 8.41 1.07
N GLY A 101 -1.91 7.61 0.96
CA GLY A 101 -2.96 7.79 -0.05
C GLY A 101 -3.65 9.16 0.06
N ILE A 102 -3.98 9.60 1.30
CA ILE A 102 -4.55 10.92 1.55
C ILE A 102 -3.56 12.02 1.15
N GLY A 103 -2.29 11.89 1.55
CA GLY A 103 -1.26 12.87 1.22
C GLY A 103 -1.07 13.05 -0.30
N LEU A 104 -1.04 11.95 -1.04
CA LEU A 104 -0.94 11.95 -2.50
C LEU A 104 -2.23 12.48 -3.16
N TYR A 105 -3.40 12.10 -2.66
CA TYR A 105 -4.69 12.58 -3.15
C TYR A 105 -4.84 14.10 -3.02
N LEU A 106 -4.36 14.65 -1.90
CA LEU A 106 -4.35 16.10 -1.64
C LEU A 106 -3.17 16.83 -2.32
N GLU A 107 -2.35 16.13 -3.08
CA GLU A 107 -1.14 16.65 -3.75
C GLU A 107 -0.21 17.43 -2.80
N LYS A 108 -0.16 17.00 -1.54
CA LYS A 108 0.69 17.62 -0.52
C LYS A 108 2.13 17.11 -0.62
N ALA A 109 3.09 18.02 -0.56
CA ALA A 109 4.51 17.68 -0.63
C ALA A 109 4.95 16.65 0.43
N TRP A 110 4.35 16.70 1.64
CA TRP A 110 4.64 15.72 2.69
C TRP A 110 4.20 14.30 2.30
N GLY A 111 3.07 14.15 1.57
CA GLY A 111 2.59 12.85 1.11
C GLY A 111 3.54 12.23 0.07
N GLU A 112 4.03 13.04 -0.88
CA GLU A 112 5.04 12.62 -1.86
C GLU A 112 6.33 12.20 -1.16
N PHE A 113 6.81 13.00 -0.20
CA PHE A 113 8.02 12.71 0.56
C PHE A 113 7.88 11.47 1.44
N LEU A 114 6.75 11.31 2.12
CA LEU A 114 6.46 10.14 2.95
C LEU A 114 6.46 8.86 2.11
N THR A 115 5.79 8.88 0.96
CA THR A 115 5.77 7.73 0.04
C THR A 115 7.17 7.38 -0.47
N ILE A 116 7.98 8.39 -0.83
CA ILE A 116 9.38 8.19 -1.23
C ILE A 116 10.18 7.54 -0.10
N ALA A 117 10.08 8.07 1.12
CA ALA A 117 10.83 7.58 2.26
C ALA A 117 10.46 6.13 2.60
N ILE A 118 9.18 5.81 2.65
CA ILE A 118 8.70 4.46 2.95
C ILE A 118 9.09 3.49 1.84
N THR A 119 8.83 3.83 0.58
CA THR A 119 9.19 2.96 -0.57
C THR A 119 10.70 2.74 -0.62
N ALA A 120 11.51 3.77 -0.42
CA ALA A 120 12.97 3.65 -0.38
C ALA A 120 13.46 2.78 0.79
N SER A 121 12.79 2.80 1.93
CA SER A 121 13.11 1.96 3.09
C SER A 121 12.84 0.48 2.84
N PHE A 122 11.83 0.15 2.04
CA PHE A 122 11.51 -1.24 1.69
C PHE A 122 12.37 -1.81 0.57
N LEU A 123 12.91 -0.97 -0.33
CA LEU A 123 13.74 -1.40 -1.46
C LEU A 123 14.90 -2.33 -1.09
N PRO A 124 15.72 -2.05 -0.05
CA PRO A 124 16.83 -2.93 0.33
C PRO A 124 16.34 -4.33 0.70
N TRP A 125 15.19 -4.42 1.39
CA TRP A 125 14.58 -5.69 1.77
C TRP A 125 14.05 -6.46 0.56
N GLU A 126 13.33 -5.78 -0.34
CA GLU A 126 12.81 -6.38 -1.57
C GLU A 126 13.95 -6.92 -2.46
N ILE A 127 15.02 -6.15 -2.61
CA ILE A 127 16.23 -6.56 -3.35
C ILE A 127 16.84 -7.81 -2.71
N TYR A 128 17.02 -7.81 -1.39
CA TYR A 128 17.56 -8.97 -0.67
C TYR A 128 16.69 -10.22 -0.87
N GLU A 129 15.37 -10.06 -0.84
CA GLU A 129 14.45 -11.18 -0.96
C GLU A 129 14.41 -11.77 -2.39
N ILE A 130 14.60 -10.93 -3.43
CA ILE A 130 14.73 -11.37 -4.81
C ILE A 130 15.98 -12.22 -5.00
N PHE A 131 17.12 -11.84 -4.40
CA PHE A 131 18.34 -12.63 -4.44
C PHE A 131 18.18 -14.02 -3.80
N ARG A 132 17.30 -14.16 -2.81
CA ARG A 132 17.03 -15.46 -2.17
C ARG A 132 16.05 -16.33 -2.93
N ARG A 133 15.01 -15.75 -3.54
CA ARG A 133 13.95 -16.46 -4.27
C ARG A 133 13.42 -15.60 -5.40
N LEU A 134 13.99 -15.78 -6.57
CA LEU A 134 13.57 -15.09 -7.79
C LEU A 134 12.20 -15.63 -8.22
N THR A 135 11.15 -14.84 -8.08
CA THR A 135 9.81 -15.14 -8.56
C THR A 135 9.37 -13.99 -9.46
N ALA A 136 8.75 -14.28 -10.60
CA ALA A 136 8.26 -13.27 -11.55
C ALA A 136 7.34 -12.23 -10.88
N PHE A 137 6.51 -12.66 -9.92
CA PHE A 137 5.64 -11.78 -9.14
C PHE A 137 6.44 -10.77 -8.30
N ARG A 138 7.50 -11.19 -7.60
CA ARG A 138 8.36 -10.31 -6.79
C ARG A 138 9.16 -9.34 -7.65
N ALA A 139 9.67 -9.81 -8.78
CA ALA A 139 10.33 -8.94 -9.74
C ALA A 139 9.39 -7.86 -10.29
N GLY A 140 8.13 -8.20 -10.55
CA GLY A 140 7.10 -7.26 -10.96
C GLY A 140 6.79 -6.22 -9.88
N LEU A 141 6.65 -6.62 -8.61
CA LEU A 141 6.44 -5.71 -7.49
C LEU A 141 7.60 -4.73 -7.32
N LEU A 142 8.85 -5.23 -7.34
CA LEU A 142 10.04 -4.37 -7.27
C LEU A 142 10.08 -3.38 -8.42
N ALA A 143 9.79 -3.82 -9.65
CA ALA A 143 9.76 -2.94 -10.81
C ALA A 143 8.73 -1.81 -10.65
N ILE A 144 7.52 -2.11 -10.17
CA ILE A 144 6.49 -1.12 -9.89
C ILE A 144 6.95 -0.15 -8.80
N ASN A 145 7.53 -0.63 -7.70
CA ASN A 145 8.03 0.20 -6.61
C ASN A 145 9.14 1.15 -7.07
N ILE A 146 10.07 0.66 -7.89
CA ILE A 146 11.13 1.50 -8.49
C ILE A 146 10.53 2.55 -9.44
N LEU A 147 9.58 2.19 -10.29
CA LEU A 147 8.94 3.14 -11.20
C LEU A 147 8.20 4.25 -10.45
N VAL A 148 7.43 3.89 -9.42
CA VAL A 148 6.75 4.87 -8.56
C VAL A 148 7.74 5.78 -7.87
N LEU A 149 8.83 5.24 -7.31
CA LEU A 149 9.87 6.00 -6.64
C LEU A 149 10.53 7.00 -7.59
N LEU A 150 10.96 6.56 -8.76
CA LEU A 150 11.59 7.41 -9.78
C LEU A 150 10.64 8.52 -10.26
N TYR A 151 9.37 8.19 -10.45
CA TYR A 151 8.36 9.17 -10.82
C TYR A 151 8.19 10.25 -9.75
N LEU A 152 8.03 9.86 -8.49
CA LEU A 152 7.86 10.80 -7.38
C LEU A 152 9.11 11.65 -7.15
N LEU A 153 10.31 11.08 -7.25
CA LEU A 153 11.56 11.81 -7.18
C LEU A 153 11.66 12.88 -8.26
N ARG A 154 11.35 12.53 -9.53
CA ARG A 154 11.33 13.51 -10.63
C ARG A 154 10.32 14.62 -10.37
N LEU A 155 9.14 14.29 -9.87
CA LEU A 155 8.09 15.25 -9.57
C LEU A 155 8.54 16.24 -8.48
N VAL A 156 9.08 15.74 -7.37
CA VAL A 156 9.57 16.56 -6.25
C VAL A 156 10.72 17.46 -6.70
N VAL A 157 11.69 16.92 -7.42
CA VAL A 157 12.84 17.68 -7.94
C VAL A 157 12.39 18.76 -8.92
N SER A 158 11.44 18.45 -9.81
CA SER A 158 10.94 19.46 -10.77
C SER A 158 10.21 20.61 -10.07
N ARG A 159 9.38 20.31 -9.07
CA ARG A 159 8.70 21.33 -8.25
C ARG A 159 9.68 22.16 -7.45
N ALA A 160 10.71 21.55 -6.87
CA ALA A 160 11.76 22.29 -6.15
C ALA A 160 12.50 23.27 -7.06
N ARG A 161 12.90 22.83 -8.25
CA ARG A 161 13.57 23.71 -9.24
C ARG A 161 12.70 24.90 -9.67
N GLN A 162 11.40 24.68 -9.85
CA GLN A 162 10.47 25.76 -10.21
C GLN A 162 10.36 26.81 -9.10
N ARG A 163 10.35 26.38 -7.82
CA ARG A 163 10.29 27.29 -6.68
C ARG A 163 11.55 28.15 -6.56
N ILE A 164 12.73 27.58 -6.77
CA ILE A 164 14.00 28.31 -6.75
C ILE A 164 14.03 29.37 -7.85
N ARG A 165 13.65 29.01 -9.08
CA ARG A 165 13.60 29.98 -10.20
C ARG A 165 12.60 31.12 -9.97
N ALA A 166 11.48 30.86 -9.28
CA ALA A 166 10.48 31.88 -8.98
C ALA A 166 10.94 32.86 -7.88
N GLN A 167 12.00 32.57 -7.14
CA GLN A 167 12.59 33.44 -6.13
C GLN A 167 13.73 34.30 -6.69
N GLU A 168 14.26 33.99 -7.86
CA GLU A 168 15.33 34.72 -8.55
C GLU A 168 14.83 35.89 -9.42
N TYR A 169 13.50 36.03 -9.57
CA TYR A 169 12.83 37.14 -10.28
C TYR A 169 12.00 37.99 -9.31
#